data_0639909cedd529ea5e7431ade2d6234f
#
_entry.id   0639909cedd529ea5e7431ade2d6234f
#
_cell.length_a   1.000
_cell.length_b   1.000
_cell.length_c   1.000
_cell.angle_alpha   90.00
_cell.angle_beta   90.00
_cell.angle_gamma   90.00
#
_symmetry.space_group_name_H-M   'P 1'
#
loop_
_entity.id
_entity.type
_entity.pdbx_description
1 polymer ?
#
loop_
_entity_poly.entity_id
_entity_poly.type
_entity_poly.pdbx_seq_one_letter_code
_entity_poly.pdbx_strand_id
1 'polypeptide(L)'
;LSSSSAASDVYKRQAIREEDFTRLPVFKEREAIQKKEFALPVFPTTTIGSFPQTADVKKNRTARRKGEISEEAYVEFNKKKIAEWVQIQKEIGLDVLVHGEFERNDMVEYFGEQLSGYLFTEKAWVQSYGTRCVKPPVIWGDVSREKPMTVDWSVYAQSLTKKPMKGMLTGPVTILNWSFPREDISLKESTYQIALAIRDEVLDLEANGIRVIQVDEAALREKLPLRRSDWYKEYLDWAIPAFRLVHSGVKAQTQIHTHMCYSEFTDIIRAIDDMDADVITFEASRSDLLILDSLKENHFKTEVGPGVYDIHSPRVPSVEEIKAALEKMLTRIAPEKLWVNPDCGLKTRGVPETVASLKHLVEAAKELRKEA
;
A
#
# COMPACT_ATOMS: atom_id res chain seq x y z
N LEU A 1 -14.73 -3.29 -30.42
CA LEU A 1 -15.79 -2.84 -29.49
C LEU A 1 -15.25 -2.27 -28.18
N SER A 2 -14.16 -1.52 -28.17
CA SER A 2 -13.64 -0.84 -26.98
C SER A 2 -13.31 0.64 -27.22
N SER A 3 -13.87 1.23 -28.26
CA SER A 3 -13.55 2.63 -28.64
C SER A 3 -14.14 3.70 -27.70
N SER A 4 -15.13 3.38 -26.89
CA SER A 4 -15.79 4.37 -26.01
C SER A 4 -15.05 4.58 -24.67
N SER A 5 -14.43 3.55 -24.11
CA SER A 5 -13.67 3.68 -22.85
C SER A 5 -12.32 4.38 -23.05
N ALA A 6 -11.59 3.99 -24.09
CA ALA A 6 -10.32 4.64 -24.44
C ALA A 6 -10.49 6.13 -24.79
N ALA A 7 -11.54 6.48 -25.52
CA ALA A 7 -11.87 7.88 -25.79
C ALA A 7 -12.19 8.65 -24.50
N SER A 8 -12.96 8.06 -23.57
CA SER A 8 -13.26 8.66 -22.27
C SER A 8 -12.00 8.94 -21.46
N ASP A 9 -11.03 8.03 -21.46
CA ASP A 9 -9.78 8.19 -20.70
C ASP A 9 -8.79 9.16 -21.34
N VAL A 10 -8.79 9.27 -22.67
CA VAL A 10 -8.10 10.35 -23.38
C VAL A 10 -8.67 11.72 -22.98
N TYR A 11 -9.99 11.85 -22.89
CA TYR A 11 -10.63 13.06 -22.38
C TYR A 11 -10.28 13.36 -20.95
N LYS A 12 -10.27 12.37 -20.07
CA LYS A 12 -9.85 12.54 -18.66
C LYS A 12 -8.41 13.04 -18.55
N ARG A 13 -7.49 12.52 -19.35
CA ARG A 13 -6.09 12.97 -19.37
C ARG A 13 -5.91 14.40 -19.83
N GLN A 14 -6.63 14.78 -20.88
CA GLN A 14 -6.61 16.15 -21.39
C GLN A 14 -7.27 17.14 -20.44
N ALA A 15 -8.10 16.66 -19.50
CA ALA A 15 -8.79 17.46 -18.51
C ALA A 15 -8.05 17.55 -17.15
N ILE A 16 -6.86 16.92 -16.98
CA ILE A 16 -6.07 17.07 -15.75
C ILE A 16 -5.64 18.52 -15.60
N ARG A 17 -6.01 19.13 -14.48
CA ARG A 17 -5.69 20.49 -14.13
C ARG A 17 -4.66 20.51 -12.99
N GLU A 18 -3.97 21.62 -12.80
CA GLU A 18 -2.98 21.78 -11.73
C GLU A 18 -3.60 21.51 -10.34
N GLU A 19 -4.83 21.91 -10.14
CA GLU A 19 -5.58 21.66 -8.89
C GLU A 19 -5.82 20.17 -8.60
N ASP A 20 -5.82 19.30 -9.60
CA ASP A 20 -6.02 17.86 -9.42
C ASP A 20 -4.84 17.16 -8.74
N PHE A 21 -3.69 17.83 -8.67
CA PHE A 21 -2.50 17.36 -7.93
C PHE A 21 -2.46 17.85 -6.49
N THR A 22 -3.47 18.58 -6.02
CA THR A 22 -3.49 19.17 -4.69
C THR A 22 -4.67 18.65 -3.90
N ARG A 23 -4.41 18.10 -2.73
CA ARG A 23 -5.43 17.65 -1.79
C ARG A 23 -5.70 18.72 -0.75
N LEU A 24 -6.96 19.16 -0.66
CA LEU A 24 -7.43 20.12 0.34
C LEU A 24 -8.41 19.45 1.31
N PRO A 25 -8.44 19.88 2.58
CA PRO A 25 -7.54 20.86 3.21
C PRO A 25 -6.10 20.35 3.36
N VAL A 26 -5.18 21.21 3.75
CA VAL A 26 -3.78 20.84 3.98
C VAL A 26 -3.61 19.78 5.08
N PHE A 27 -2.52 19.04 5.05
CA PHE A 27 -2.30 17.88 5.93
C PHE A 27 -2.61 18.14 7.41
N LYS A 28 -2.16 19.26 7.98
CA LYS A 28 -2.41 19.59 9.38
C LYS A 28 -3.90 19.64 9.76
N GLU A 29 -4.73 20.13 8.87
CA GLU A 29 -6.19 20.17 9.05
C GLU A 29 -6.80 18.77 8.85
N ARG A 30 -6.34 18.03 7.84
CA ARG A 30 -6.77 16.64 7.62
C ARG A 30 -6.44 15.76 8.81
N GLU A 31 -5.23 15.87 9.36
CA GLU A 31 -4.80 15.12 10.54
C GLU A 31 -5.74 15.34 11.72
N ALA A 32 -6.08 16.58 12.02
CA ALA A 32 -7.01 16.92 13.08
C ALA A 32 -8.42 16.34 12.87
N ILE A 33 -8.92 16.40 11.63
CA ILE A 33 -10.21 15.82 11.26
C ILE A 33 -10.18 14.30 11.41
N GLN A 34 -9.15 13.63 10.91
CA GLN A 34 -9.00 12.17 10.95
C GLN A 34 -8.85 11.66 12.38
N LYS A 35 -8.08 12.32 13.22
CA LYS A 35 -7.95 11.98 14.67
C LYS A 35 -9.29 12.03 15.39
N LYS A 36 -10.10 13.04 15.09
CA LYS A 36 -11.46 13.15 15.64
C LYS A 36 -12.39 12.07 15.10
N GLU A 37 -12.32 11.82 13.80
CA GLU A 37 -13.22 10.87 13.09
C GLU A 37 -12.95 9.43 13.53
N PHE A 38 -11.70 9.01 13.55
CA PHE A 38 -11.33 7.64 13.87
C PHE A 38 -11.24 7.36 15.37
N ALA A 39 -10.93 8.37 16.16
CA ALA A 39 -10.72 8.25 17.62
C ALA A 39 -9.81 7.07 17.98
N LEU A 40 -8.77 6.82 17.20
CA LEU A 40 -7.80 5.76 17.44
C LEU A 40 -6.99 6.07 18.70
N PRO A 41 -6.54 5.06 19.44
CA PRO A 41 -5.62 5.27 20.54
C PRO A 41 -4.28 5.81 20.03
N VAL A 42 -3.50 6.41 20.92
CA VAL A 42 -2.08 6.72 20.67
C VAL A 42 -1.36 5.44 20.25
N PHE A 43 -0.37 5.54 19.36
CA PHE A 43 0.32 4.39 18.79
C PHE A 43 -0.63 3.38 18.10
N PRO A 44 -1.41 3.81 17.08
CA PRO A 44 -2.35 2.92 16.42
C PRO A 44 -1.63 1.73 15.81
N THR A 45 -2.20 0.55 15.96
CA THR A 45 -1.64 -0.70 15.44
C THR A 45 -2.31 -1.12 14.14
N THR A 46 -1.51 -1.52 13.17
CA THR A 46 -1.99 -2.02 11.86
C THR A 46 -0.97 -2.99 11.25
N THR A 47 -1.31 -3.58 10.10
CA THR A 47 -0.36 -4.31 9.26
C THR A 47 -0.21 -3.62 7.90
N ILE A 48 0.69 -4.13 7.07
CA ILE A 48 0.96 -3.52 5.76
C ILE A 48 -0.08 -3.94 4.72
N GLY A 49 -0.58 -5.20 4.77
CA GLY A 49 -1.67 -5.63 3.88
C GLY A 49 -1.80 -7.13 3.71
N SER A 50 -0.76 -7.81 3.26
CA SER A 50 -0.83 -9.24 3.00
C SER A 50 -0.66 -10.09 4.25
N PHE A 51 -1.41 -11.21 4.32
CA PHE A 51 -1.23 -12.28 5.27
C PHE A 51 -0.63 -13.52 4.61
N PRO A 52 -0.24 -14.55 5.39
CA PRO A 52 0.42 -15.73 4.86
C PRO A 52 -0.31 -16.37 3.69
N GLN A 53 0.40 -16.54 2.60
CA GLN A 53 -0.06 -17.23 1.40
C GLN A 53 0.15 -18.74 1.56
N THR A 54 -0.71 -19.37 2.34
CA THR A 54 -0.67 -20.80 2.65
C THR A 54 -0.90 -21.68 1.43
N ALA A 55 -0.59 -22.97 1.54
CA ALA A 55 -0.69 -23.91 0.41
C ALA A 55 -2.10 -23.99 -0.19
N ASP A 56 -3.14 -23.92 0.65
CA ASP A 56 -4.54 -23.94 0.24
C ASP A 56 -4.93 -22.67 -0.54
N VAL A 57 -4.45 -21.49 -0.14
CA VAL A 57 -4.63 -20.22 -0.87
C VAL A 57 -4.00 -20.30 -2.26
N LYS A 58 -2.76 -20.79 -2.34
CA LYS A 58 -2.05 -20.96 -3.62
C LYS A 58 -2.75 -22.00 -4.52
N LYS A 59 -3.21 -23.09 -3.94
CA LYS A 59 -3.95 -24.15 -4.66
C LYS A 59 -5.25 -23.60 -5.22
N ASN A 60 -6.02 -22.86 -4.44
CA ASN A 60 -7.28 -22.24 -4.86
C ASN A 60 -7.08 -21.31 -6.07
N ARG A 61 -6.06 -20.45 -6.02
CA ARG A 61 -5.72 -19.55 -7.13
C ARG A 61 -5.29 -20.31 -8.38
N THR A 62 -4.52 -21.38 -8.22
CA THR A 62 -4.06 -22.22 -9.33
C THR A 62 -5.23 -22.99 -9.96
N ALA A 63 -6.13 -23.56 -9.15
CA ALA A 63 -7.31 -24.27 -9.62
C ALA A 63 -8.25 -23.37 -10.42
N ARG A 64 -8.47 -22.12 -9.96
CA ARG A 64 -9.23 -21.12 -10.74
C ARG A 64 -8.59 -20.86 -12.10
N ARG A 65 -7.28 -20.59 -12.12
CA ARG A 65 -6.56 -20.28 -13.37
C ARG A 65 -6.60 -21.42 -14.38
N LYS A 66 -6.64 -22.68 -13.89
CA LYS A 66 -6.77 -23.88 -14.73
C LYS A 66 -8.21 -24.21 -15.11
N GLY A 67 -9.20 -23.50 -14.59
CA GLY A 67 -10.61 -23.79 -14.79
C GLY A 67 -11.09 -25.06 -14.05
N GLU A 68 -10.37 -25.51 -13.03
CA GLU A 68 -10.71 -26.70 -12.21
C GLU A 68 -11.81 -26.39 -11.19
N ILE A 69 -12.04 -25.11 -10.88
CA ILE A 69 -13.12 -24.62 -9.99
C ILE A 69 -13.85 -23.45 -10.65
N SER A 70 -15.10 -23.23 -10.25
CA SER A 70 -15.87 -22.07 -10.72
C SER A 70 -15.39 -20.77 -10.08
N GLU A 71 -15.78 -19.64 -10.66
CA GLU A 71 -15.49 -18.32 -10.09
C GLU A 71 -16.16 -18.15 -8.72
N GLU A 72 -17.39 -18.64 -8.56
CA GLU A 72 -18.12 -18.59 -7.29
C GLU A 72 -17.40 -19.37 -6.19
N ALA A 73 -16.90 -20.56 -6.51
CA ALA A 73 -16.13 -21.38 -5.55
C ALA A 73 -14.83 -20.70 -5.14
N TYR A 74 -14.15 -20.05 -6.08
CA TYR A 74 -12.95 -19.26 -5.83
C TYR A 74 -13.23 -18.06 -4.91
N VAL A 75 -14.27 -17.31 -5.20
CA VAL A 75 -14.69 -16.14 -4.41
C VAL A 75 -15.10 -16.57 -3.00
N GLU A 76 -15.87 -17.64 -2.86
CA GLU A 76 -16.30 -18.16 -1.56
C GLU A 76 -15.12 -18.59 -0.69
N PHE A 77 -14.15 -19.28 -1.26
CA PHE A 77 -12.92 -19.65 -0.54
C PHE A 77 -12.18 -18.41 -0.01
N ASN A 78 -11.97 -17.41 -0.86
CA ASN A 78 -11.28 -16.17 -0.47
C ASN A 78 -12.08 -15.43 0.61
N LYS A 79 -13.40 -15.37 0.53
CA LYS A 79 -14.25 -14.78 1.58
C LYS A 79 -14.10 -15.49 2.92
N LYS A 80 -14.01 -16.81 2.93
CA LYS A 80 -13.74 -17.59 4.15
C LYS A 80 -12.39 -17.25 4.75
N LYS A 81 -11.35 -17.12 3.92
CA LYS A 81 -10.01 -16.69 4.38
C LYS A 81 -10.01 -15.25 4.92
N ILE A 82 -10.68 -14.35 4.27
CA ILE A 82 -10.84 -12.98 4.75
C ILE A 82 -11.54 -12.98 6.11
N ALA A 83 -12.64 -13.71 6.26
CA ALA A 83 -13.38 -13.80 7.51
C ALA A 83 -12.54 -14.38 8.65
N GLU A 84 -11.78 -15.45 8.38
CA GLU A 84 -10.84 -16.05 9.33
C GLU A 84 -9.80 -15.01 9.82
N TRP A 85 -9.16 -14.32 8.91
CA TRP A 85 -8.13 -13.35 9.26
C TRP A 85 -8.67 -12.04 9.84
N VAL A 86 -9.85 -11.61 9.49
CA VAL A 86 -10.52 -10.50 10.18
C VAL A 86 -10.80 -10.88 11.63
N GLN A 87 -11.26 -12.11 11.90
CA GLN A 87 -11.48 -12.58 13.25
C GLN A 87 -10.19 -12.68 14.05
N ILE A 88 -9.11 -13.21 13.47
CA ILE A 88 -7.78 -13.26 14.10
C ILE A 88 -7.30 -11.84 14.46
N GLN A 89 -7.41 -10.87 13.54
CA GLN A 89 -7.03 -9.48 13.80
C GLN A 89 -7.84 -8.85 14.94
N LYS A 90 -9.14 -9.14 15.01
CA LYS A 90 -10.00 -8.67 16.12
C LYS A 90 -9.56 -9.27 17.46
N GLU A 91 -9.23 -10.55 17.50
CA GLU A 91 -8.74 -11.24 18.71
C GLU A 91 -7.37 -10.73 19.14
N ILE A 92 -6.47 -10.45 18.20
CA ILE A 92 -5.18 -9.81 18.46
C ILE A 92 -5.37 -8.40 19.01
N GLY A 93 -6.38 -7.68 18.54
CA GLY A 93 -6.71 -6.34 18.96
C GLY A 93 -6.05 -5.24 18.12
N LEU A 94 -5.79 -5.48 16.84
CA LEU A 94 -5.33 -4.44 15.91
C LEU A 94 -6.37 -3.32 15.79
N ASP A 95 -5.91 -2.08 15.63
CA ASP A 95 -6.76 -0.90 15.56
C ASP A 95 -7.31 -0.63 14.15
N VAL A 96 -6.50 -0.83 13.13
CA VAL A 96 -6.88 -0.76 11.73
C VAL A 96 -6.57 -2.12 11.08
N LEU A 97 -7.57 -2.72 10.45
CA LEU A 97 -7.51 -4.08 9.90
C LEU A 97 -7.30 -4.05 8.39
N VAL A 98 -6.87 -5.19 7.85
CA VAL A 98 -6.72 -5.42 6.41
C VAL A 98 -7.45 -6.71 6.00
N HIS A 99 -7.82 -6.84 4.71
CA HIS A 99 -8.48 -8.05 4.22
C HIS A 99 -7.52 -9.25 4.02
N GLY A 100 -6.22 -8.99 3.80
CA GLY A 100 -5.16 -10.01 3.74
C GLY A 100 -4.66 -10.38 2.36
N GLU A 101 -5.24 -9.86 1.29
CA GLU A 101 -4.78 -9.99 -0.11
C GLU A 101 -4.70 -11.43 -0.65
N PHE A 102 -5.62 -12.30 -0.27
CA PHE A 102 -5.61 -13.71 -0.68
C PHE A 102 -5.85 -13.92 -2.17
N GLU A 103 -6.47 -12.95 -2.85
CA GLU A 103 -6.71 -12.93 -4.29
C GLU A 103 -5.45 -12.58 -5.10
N ARG A 104 -4.39 -12.07 -4.46
CA ARG A 104 -3.20 -11.52 -5.14
C ARG A 104 -2.01 -12.46 -5.06
N ASN A 105 -1.47 -12.80 -6.22
CA ASN A 105 -0.16 -13.44 -6.31
C ASN A 105 0.96 -12.39 -6.18
N ASP A 106 0.82 -11.30 -6.91
CA ASP A 106 1.77 -10.19 -6.96
C ASP A 106 1.02 -8.87 -7.02
N MET A 107 1.61 -7.82 -6.42
CA MET A 107 0.96 -6.52 -6.29
C MET A 107 0.82 -5.76 -7.62
N VAL A 108 1.61 -6.10 -8.64
CA VAL A 108 1.50 -5.49 -9.98
C VAL A 108 0.72 -6.39 -10.94
N GLU A 109 0.98 -7.71 -10.91
CA GLU A 109 0.25 -8.69 -11.71
C GLU A 109 -1.27 -8.56 -11.51
N TYR A 110 -1.73 -8.49 -10.27
CA TYR A 110 -3.16 -8.38 -9.96
C TYR A 110 -3.83 -7.17 -10.62
N PHE A 111 -3.21 -5.99 -10.54
CA PHE A 111 -3.76 -4.78 -11.13
C PHE A 111 -3.65 -4.79 -12.66
N GLY A 112 -2.55 -5.27 -13.21
CA GLY A 112 -2.39 -5.42 -14.65
C GLY A 112 -3.45 -6.34 -15.27
N GLU A 113 -3.84 -7.42 -14.58
CA GLU A 113 -4.92 -8.32 -15.02
C GLU A 113 -6.31 -7.66 -15.02
N GLN A 114 -6.51 -6.60 -14.21
CA GLN A 114 -7.78 -5.91 -14.06
C GLN A 114 -7.91 -4.66 -14.95
N LEU A 115 -6.78 -4.12 -15.40
CA LEU A 115 -6.73 -2.90 -16.22
C LEU A 115 -6.71 -3.24 -17.71
N SER A 116 -7.40 -2.45 -18.53
CA SER A 116 -7.23 -2.54 -19.99
C SER A 116 -5.88 -1.94 -20.40
N GLY A 117 -5.41 -2.28 -21.59
CA GLY A 117 -4.09 -1.85 -22.09
C GLY A 117 -2.91 -2.71 -21.61
N TYR A 118 -3.16 -3.75 -20.84
CA TYR A 118 -2.17 -4.71 -20.35
C TYR A 118 -2.29 -6.07 -21.02
N LEU A 119 -1.16 -6.74 -21.17
CA LEU A 119 -1.11 -8.16 -21.51
C LEU A 119 -0.02 -8.88 -20.69
N PHE A 120 -0.17 -10.19 -20.57
CA PHE A 120 0.78 -11.05 -19.86
C PHE A 120 1.31 -12.13 -20.79
N THR A 121 2.59 -12.46 -20.62
CA THR A 121 3.19 -13.63 -21.27
C THR A 121 3.10 -14.85 -20.38
N GLU A 122 3.03 -16.04 -20.96
CA GLU A 122 2.97 -17.28 -20.19
C GLU A 122 4.29 -17.65 -19.52
N LYS A 123 5.43 -17.34 -20.15
CA LYS A 123 6.74 -17.87 -19.79
C LYS A 123 7.85 -16.82 -19.56
N ALA A 124 7.56 -15.54 -19.69
CA ALA A 124 8.55 -14.49 -19.49
C ALA A 124 8.77 -14.20 -17.99
N TRP A 125 9.39 -15.15 -17.31
CA TRP A 125 9.76 -14.99 -15.91
C TRP A 125 11.01 -14.12 -15.79
N VAL A 126 10.96 -13.15 -14.89
CA VAL A 126 12.08 -12.27 -14.55
C VAL A 126 12.39 -12.48 -13.06
N GLN A 127 13.66 -12.59 -12.73
CA GLN A 127 14.10 -12.64 -11.34
C GLN A 127 13.84 -11.27 -10.70
N SER A 128 13.16 -11.29 -9.58
CA SER A 128 12.93 -10.15 -8.71
C SER A 128 13.92 -10.19 -7.54
N TYR A 129 13.48 -9.78 -6.37
CA TYR A 129 14.33 -9.79 -5.18
C TYR A 129 14.57 -11.22 -4.65
N GLY A 130 15.84 -11.53 -4.37
CA GLY A 130 16.23 -12.85 -3.85
C GLY A 130 15.94 -13.99 -4.83
N THR A 131 15.24 -15.02 -4.38
CA THR A 131 14.83 -16.18 -5.20
C THR A 131 13.46 -16.00 -5.85
N ARG A 132 12.83 -14.85 -5.69
CA ARG A 132 11.49 -14.56 -6.21
C ARG A 132 11.54 -14.29 -7.71
N CYS A 133 10.69 -14.96 -8.47
CA CYS A 133 10.45 -14.67 -9.87
C CYS A 133 9.05 -14.08 -10.07
N VAL A 134 8.95 -13.13 -10.96
CA VAL A 134 7.70 -12.46 -11.35
C VAL A 134 7.54 -12.49 -12.87
N LYS A 135 6.31 -12.32 -13.34
CA LYS A 135 6.01 -12.07 -14.76
C LYS A 135 5.56 -10.61 -14.89
N PRO A 136 6.45 -9.70 -15.29
CA PRO A 136 6.07 -8.31 -15.47
C PRO A 136 4.99 -8.22 -16.56
N PRO A 137 3.92 -7.44 -16.33
CA PRO A 137 2.95 -7.16 -17.38
C PRO A 137 3.56 -6.29 -18.47
N VAL A 138 2.99 -6.37 -19.66
CA VAL A 138 3.37 -5.54 -20.81
C VAL A 138 2.26 -4.53 -21.05
N ILE A 139 2.60 -3.25 -21.09
CA ILE A 139 1.68 -2.17 -21.47
C ILE A 139 1.76 -2.02 -22.98
N TRP A 140 0.68 -2.37 -23.68
CA TRP A 140 0.62 -2.33 -25.15
C TRP A 140 -0.33 -1.25 -25.68
N GLY A 141 -1.18 -0.69 -24.85
CA GLY A 141 -2.19 0.28 -25.25
C GLY A 141 -2.49 1.28 -24.12
N ASP A 142 -3.50 2.11 -24.33
CA ASP A 142 -3.97 3.04 -23.31
C ASP A 142 -4.55 2.27 -22.12
N VAL A 143 -4.13 2.69 -20.91
CA VAL A 143 -4.55 2.05 -19.66
C VAL A 143 -5.82 2.71 -19.15
N SER A 144 -6.81 1.89 -18.82
CA SER A 144 -8.06 2.33 -18.20
C SER A 144 -8.61 1.30 -17.21
N ARG A 145 -9.43 1.76 -16.27
CA ARG A 145 -10.20 0.93 -15.34
C ARG A 145 -11.60 0.73 -15.91
N GLU A 146 -11.97 -0.50 -16.20
CA GLU A 146 -13.30 -0.83 -16.75
C GLU A 146 -14.30 -1.21 -15.66
N LYS A 147 -13.84 -1.76 -14.55
CA LYS A 147 -14.66 -2.24 -13.43
C LYS A 147 -13.90 -2.12 -12.11
N PRO A 148 -14.60 -2.16 -10.96
CA PRO A 148 -13.96 -2.25 -9.66
C PRO A 148 -12.98 -3.43 -9.58
N MET A 149 -11.84 -3.21 -8.96
CA MET A 149 -10.76 -4.20 -8.87
C MET A 149 -10.66 -4.84 -7.49
N THR A 150 -10.86 -4.05 -6.43
CA THR A 150 -10.64 -4.44 -5.03
C THR A 150 -11.84 -4.14 -4.14
N VAL A 151 -12.82 -3.38 -4.62
CA VAL A 151 -13.94 -2.85 -3.83
C VAL A 151 -14.70 -3.95 -3.13
N ASP A 152 -15.08 -5.00 -3.85
CA ASP A 152 -15.89 -6.10 -3.28
C ASP A 152 -15.17 -6.83 -2.14
N TRP A 153 -13.87 -7.05 -2.25
CA TRP A 153 -13.06 -7.66 -1.18
C TRP A 153 -13.00 -6.78 0.06
N SER A 154 -12.74 -5.49 -0.14
CA SER A 154 -12.63 -4.51 0.94
C SER A 154 -13.96 -4.28 1.65
N VAL A 155 -15.05 -4.17 0.90
CA VAL A 155 -16.41 -4.00 1.44
C VAL A 155 -16.85 -5.23 2.21
N TYR A 156 -16.60 -6.43 1.68
CA TYR A 156 -16.88 -7.66 2.40
C TYR A 156 -16.10 -7.71 3.73
N ALA A 157 -14.81 -7.44 3.71
CA ALA A 157 -14.00 -7.40 4.92
C ALA A 157 -14.52 -6.36 5.93
N GLN A 158 -14.87 -5.16 5.48
CA GLN A 158 -15.43 -4.11 6.33
C GLN A 158 -16.78 -4.52 6.95
N SER A 159 -17.57 -5.33 6.28
CA SER A 159 -18.85 -5.82 6.81
C SER A 159 -18.69 -6.71 8.05
N LEU A 160 -17.49 -7.26 8.28
CA LEU A 160 -17.19 -8.18 9.38
C LEU A 160 -16.71 -7.48 10.66
N THR A 161 -16.51 -6.16 10.63
CA THR A 161 -15.98 -5.39 11.75
C THR A 161 -16.46 -3.94 11.74
N LYS A 162 -16.54 -3.35 12.94
CA LYS A 162 -16.78 -1.91 13.11
C LYS A 162 -15.48 -1.09 13.07
N LYS A 163 -14.33 -1.72 13.22
CA LYS A 163 -13.03 -1.07 13.11
C LYS A 163 -12.76 -0.67 11.66
N PRO A 164 -11.95 0.37 11.41
CA PRO A 164 -11.60 0.74 10.04
C PRO A 164 -10.91 -0.42 9.32
N MET A 165 -11.39 -0.73 8.11
CA MET A 165 -10.75 -1.67 7.19
C MET A 165 -9.94 -0.87 6.18
N LYS A 166 -8.67 -1.20 6.04
CA LYS A 166 -7.77 -0.53 5.11
C LYS A 166 -7.86 -1.16 3.73
N GLY A 167 -8.33 -0.39 2.74
CA GLY A 167 -8.27 -0.78 1.33
C GLY A 167 -6.82 -0.79 0.85
N MET A 168 -6.47 -1.75 -0.01
CA MET A 168 -5.09 -2.03 -0.40
C MET A 168 -4.90 -1.90 -1.91
N LEU A 169 -4.11 -0.93 -2.33
CA LEU A 169 -3.82 -0.64 -3.74
C LEU A 169 -2.31 -0.56 -3.98
N THR A 170 -1.91 -0.75 -5.22
CA THR A 170 -0.56 -0.43 -5.68
C THR A 170 -0.58 0.90 -6.40
N GLY A 171 0.42 1.73 -6.15
CA GLY A 171 0.55 3.05 -6.74
C GLY A 171 0.97 3.02 -8.21
N PRO A 172 0.69 4.10 -8.95
CA PRO A 172 0.89 4.16 -10.39
C PRO A 172 2.37 4.07 -10.78
N VAL A 173 3.26 4.61 -9.98
CA VAL A 173 4.70 4.59 -10.26
C VAL A 173 5.26 3.16 -10.12
N THR A 174 4.85 2.43 -9.10
CA THR A 174 5.24 1.03 -8.91
C THR A 174 4.66 0.14 -10.01
N ILE A 175 3.40 0.32 -10.39
CA ILE A 175 2.79 -0.43 -11.48
C ILE A 175 3.56 -0.21 -12.78
N LEU A 176 3.90 1.04 -13.12
CA LEU A 176 4.72 1.33 -14.29
C LEU A 176 6.11 0.70 -14.19
N ASN A 177 6.81 0.91 -13.07
CA ASN A 177 8.22 0.53 -12.93
C ASN A 177 8.44 -0.99 -12.97
N TRP A 178 7.45 -1.77 -12.56
CA TRP A 178 7.48 -3.24 -12.60
C TRP A 178 6.72 -3.82 -13.81
N SER A 179 6.44 -2.99 -14.79
CA SER A 179 5.89 -3.36 -16.10
C SER A 179 6.91 -3.12 -17.21
N PHE A 180 6.72 -3.77 -18.35
CA PHE A 180 7.36 -3.38 -19.59
C PHE A 180 6.53 -2.23 -20.20
N PRO A 181 7.04 -0.99 -20.23
CA PRO A 181 6.28 0.14 -20.71
C PRO A 181 6.18 0.13 -22.24
N ARG A 182 5.15 0.79 -22.77
CA ARG A 182 5.06 1.12 -24.18
C ARG A 182 6.04 2.26 -24.53
N GLU A 183 6.52 2.30 -25.77
CA GLU A 183 7.55 3.23 -26.22
C GLU A 183 7.01 4.41 -27.07
N ASP A 184 5.74 4.37 -27.45
CA ASP A 184 5.10 5.38 -28.30
C ASP A 184 4.60 6.62 -27.56
N ILE A 185 4.54 6.56 -26.22
CA ILE A 185 4.27 7.70 -25.33
C ILE A 185 5.31 7.77 -24.22
N SER A 186 5.40 8.92 -23.55
CA SER A 186 6.36 9.10 -22.45
C SER A 186 5.98 8.25 -21.21
N LEU A 187 6.98 7.97 -20.36
CA LEU A 187 6.74 7.32 -19.06
C LEU A 187 5.79 8.14 -18.19
N LYS A 188 5.89 9.47 -18.24
CA LYS A 188 4.97 10.39 -17.56
C LYS A 188 3.53 10.16 -18.00
N GLU A 189 3.28 10.11 -19.31
CA GLU A 189 1.93 9.91 -19.85
C GLU A 189 1.38 8.53 -19.48
N SER A 190 2.20 7.47 -19.60
CA SER A 190 1.82 6.12 -19.16
C SER A 190 1.46 6.09 -17.68
N THR A 191 2.26 6.76 -16.84
CA THR A 191 2.04 6.81 -15.39
C THR A 191 0.74 7.56 -15.06
N TYR A 192 0.46 8.64 -15.75
CA TYR A 192 -0.77 9.42 -15.51
C TYR A 192 -2.03 8.66 -15.93
N GLN A 193 -1.97 7.83 -16.97
CA GLN A 193 -3.06 6.90 -17.30
C GLN A 193 -3.33 5.92 -16.16
N ILE A 194 -2.29 5.29 -15.65
CA ILE A 194 -2.39 4.38 -14.50
C ILE A 194 -2.92 5.12 -13.27
N ALA A 195 -2.40 6.32 -13.01
CA ALA A 195 -2.84 7.15 -11.88
C ALA A 195 -4.34 7.46 -11.93
N LEU A 196 -4.88 7.81 -13.08
CA LEU A 196 -6.32 8.05 -13.25
C LEU A 196 -7.14 6.77 -13.00
N ALA A 197 -6.68 5.61 -13.46
CA ALA A 197 -7.34 4.34 -13.22
C ALA A 197 -7.36 3.98 -11.73
N ILE A 198 -6.25 4.16 -11.02
CA ILE A 198 -6.15 3.92 -9.56
C ILE A 198 -6.95 4.97 -8.79
N ARG A 199 -6.97 6.23 -9.24
CA ARG A 199 -7.83 7.28 -8.66
C ARG A 199 -9.30 6.86 -8.67
N ASP A 200 -9.79 6.33 -9.78
CA ASP A 200 -11.17 5.85 -9.88
C ASP A 200 -11.46 4.73 -8.86
N GLU A 201 -10.50 3.84 -8.63
CA GLU A 201 -10.61 2.80 -7.60
C GLU A 201 -10.62 3.39 -6.18
N VAL A 202 -9.77 4.36 -5.89
CA VAL A 202 -9.73 5.07 -4.60
C VAL A 202 -11.07 5.75 -4.31
N LEU A 203 -11.61 6.47 -5.27
CA LEU A 203 -12.90 7.16 -5.12
C LEU A 203 -14.06 6.16 -4.95
N ASP A 204 -14.01 5.03 -5.62
CA ASP A 204 -15.02 3.97 -5.50
C ASP A 204 -14.95 3.28 -4.13
N LEU A 205 -13.75 3.01 -3.61
CA LEU A 205 -13.57 2.54 -2.24
C LEU A 205 -14.14 3.51 -1.21
N GLU A 206 -13.85 4.80 -1.34
CA GLU A 206 -14.42 5.84 -0.46
C GLU A 206 -15.95 5.88 -0.55
N ALA A 207 -16.51 5.85 -1.76
CA ALA A 207 -17.95 5.85 -1.98
C ALA A 207 -18.65 4.64 -1.35
N ASN A 208 -17.95 3.51 -1.20
CA ASN A 208 -18.43 2.29 -0.56
C ASN A 208 -18.09 2.18 0.93
N GLY A 209 -17.68 3.27 1.57
CA GLY A 209 -17.50 3.35 3.01
C GLY A 209 -16.14 2.93 3.53
N ILE A 210 -15.15 2.73 2.67
CA ILE A 210 -13.77 2.48 3.08
C ILE A 210 -13.10 3.81 3.43
N ARG A 211 -12.72 3.96 4.70
CA ARG A 211 -12.23 5.23 5.27
C ARG A 211 -10.70 5.32 5.35
N VAL A 212 -10.02 4.21 5.24
CA VAL A 212 -8.55 4.13 5.20
C VAL A 212 -8.15 3.41 3.92
N ILE A 213 -7.33 4.03 3.10
CA ILE A 213 -6.89 3.48 1.81
C ILE A 213 -5.38 3.60 1.72
N GLN A 214 -4.70 2.47 1.52
CA GLN A 214 -3.27 2.41 1.32
C GLN A 214 -2.96 2.25 -0.16
N VAL A 215 -2.05 3.09 -0.65
CA VAL A 215 -1.56 3.08 -2.04
C VAL A 215 -0.04 2.93 -1.98
N ASP A 216 0.46 1.74 -2.27
CA ASP A 216 1.87 1.40 -2.06
C ASP A 216 2.75 1.84 -3.22
N GLU A 217 3.80 2.58 -2.93
CA GLU A 217 4.84 3.02 -3.88
C GLU A 217 6.20 2.35 -3.57
N ALA A 218 6.19 1.02 -3.61
CA ALA A 218 7.35 0.20 -3.28
C ALA A 218 8.57 0.46 -4.19
N ALA A 219 8.35 0.82 -5.45
CA ALA A 219 9.40 0.98 -6.48
C ALA A 219 9.75 2.44 -6.77
N LEU A 220 9.32 3.40 -5.97
CA LEU A 220 9.55 4.82 -6.23
C LEU A 220 11.04 5.13 -6.43
N ARG A 221 11.90 4.63 -5.54
CA ARG A 221 13.34 4.90 -5.57
C ARG A 221 14.10 4.12 -6.67
N GLU A 222 13.59 2.97 -7.07
CA GLU A 222 14.30 2.05 -7.98
C GLU A 222 14.62 2.63 -9.36
N LYS A 223 13.84 3.60 -9.83
CA LYS A 223 13.97 4.19 -11.17
C LYS A 223 14.50 5.62 -11.15
N LEU A 224 15.09 6.04 -10.04
CA LEU A 224 15.83 7.31 -10.02
C LEU A 224 16.93 7.30 -11.09
N PRO A 225 17.09 8.38 -11.86
CA PRO A 225 18.20 8.52 -12.79
C PRO A 225 19.56 8.35 -12.10
N LEU A 226 20.55 7.85 -12.82
CA LEU A 226 21.89 7.65 -12.28
C LEU A 226 22.51 8.94 -11.75
N ARG A 227 22.26 10.06 -12.41
CA ARG A 227 22.75 11.37 -11.98
C ARG A 227 21.76 12.04 -11.04
N ARG A 228 22.21 12.42 -9.86
CA ARG A 228 21.39 13.09 -8.85
C ARG A 228 20.76 14.40 -9.33
N SER A 229 21.48 15.15 -10.21
CA SER A 229 20.98 16.38 -10.83
C SER A 229 19.72 16.18 -11.68
N ASP A 230 19.49 14.96 -12.15
CA ASP A 230 18.40 14.63 -13.07
C ASP A 230 17.16 14.03 -12.35
N TRP A 231 17.29 13.73 -11.03
CA TRP A 231 16.23 13.06 -10.26
C TRP A 231 14.88 13.77 -10.33
N TYR A 232 14.86 15.07 -10.14
CA TYR A 232 13.63 15.85 -10.20
C TYR A 232 13.17 16.01 -11.66
N LYS A 233 13.97 16.62 -12.49
CA LYS A 233 13.64 16.98 -13.86
C LYS A 233 13.17 15.78 -14.71
N GLU A 234 13.82 14.62 -14.58
CA GLU A 234 13.55 13.45 -15.41
C GLU A 234 12.58 12.45 -14.78
N TYR A 235 12.34 12.53 -13.47
CA TYR A 235 11.57 11.51 -12.76
C TYR A 235 10.63 12.05 -11.69
N LEU A 236 11.15 12.64 -10.61
CA LEU A 236 10.33 13.00 -9.46
C LEU A 236 9.29 14.08 -9.76
N ASP A 237 9.56 15.00 -10.69
CA ASP A 237 8.63 16.06 -11.09
C ASP A 237 7.34 15.54 -11.76
N TRP A 238 7.29 14.26 -12.17
CA TRP A 238 6.07 13.62 -12.61
C TRP A 238 5.65 12.43 -11.74
N ALA A 239 6.59 11.72 -11.11
CA ALA A 239 6.31 10.58 -10.26
C ALA A 239 5.53 10.98 -9.00
N ILE A 240 5.95 12.04 -8.33
CA ILE A 240 5.27 12.56 -7.13
C ILE A 240 3.87 13.12 -7.47
N PRO A 241 3.69 13.98 -8.47
CA PRO A 241 2.36 14.39 -8.91
C PRO A 241 1.45 13.23 -9.31
N ALA A 242 1.97 12.18 -9.94
CA ALA A 242 1.17 10.98 -10.27
C ALA A 242 0.56 10.33 -9.03
N PHE A 243 1.32 10.19 -7.95
CA PHE A 243 0.80 9.72 -6.67
C PHE A 243 -0.23 10.68 -6.07
N ARG A 244 0.03 11.97 -6.09
CA ARG A 244 -0.91 13.00 -5.59
C ARG A 244 -2.23 12.97 -6.36
N LEU A 245 -2.18 12.77 -7.67
CA LEU A 245 -3.38 12.64 -8.51
C LEU A 245 -4.28 11.48 -8.05
N VAL A 246 -3.71 10.37 -7.62
CA VAL A 246 -4.45 9.19 -7.16
C VAL A 246 -5.34 9.52 -5.97
N HIS A 247 -4.88 10.34 -5.03
CA HIS A 247 -5.58 10.53 -3.75
C HIS A 247 -6.19 11.93 -3.53
N SER A 248 -5.89 12.89 -4.40
CA SER A 248 -6.32 14.29 -4.20
C SER A 248 -7.83 14.50 -4.17
N GLY A 249 -8.61 13.58 -4.73
CA GLY A 249 -10.06 13.69 -4.83
C GLY A 249 -10.85 13.18 -3.63
N VAL A 250 -10.21 12.54 -2.64
CA VAL A 250 -10.91 12.02 -1.46
C VAL A 250 -11.19 13.11 -0.44
N LYS A 251 -12.21 12.88 0.39
CA LYS A 251 -12.59 13.78 1.49
C LYS A 251 -11.50 13.82 2.56
N ALA A 252 -11.50 14.86 3.37
CA ALA A 252 -10.56 15.01 4.49
C ALA A 252 -10.63 13.87 5.50
N GLN A 253 -11.82 13.29 5.69
CA GLN A 253 -12.08 12.18 6.60
C GLN A 253 -11.49 10.85 6.14
N THR A 254 -11.21 10.70 4.85
CA THR A 254 -10.56 9.51 4.30
C THR A 254 -9.06 9.61 4.49
N GLN A 255 -8.47 8.64 5.20
CA GLN A 255 -7.04 8.63 5.50
C GLN A 255 -6.28 7.83 4.44
N ILE A 256 -5.28 8.46 3.85
CA ILE A 256 -4.43 7.86 2.83
C ILE A 256 -3.11 7.41 3.43
N HIS A 257 -2.85 6.11 3.34
CA HIS A 257 -1.59 5.49 3.69
C HIS A 257 -0.76 5.22 2.45
N THR A 258 0.55 5.17 2.60
CA THR A 258 1.47 4.58 1.63
C THR A 258 2.51 3.75 2.35
N HIS A 259 3.06 2.75 1.66
CA HIS A 259 4.15 1.92 2.18
C HIS A 259 5.30 1.93 1.20
N MET A 260 6.51 2.01 1.74
CA MET A 260 7.76 1.92 0.99
C MET A 260 8.58 0.73 1.49
N CYS A 261 8.87 -0.18 0.56
CA CYS A 261 9.84 -1.24 0.79
C CYS A 261 11.25 -0.66 0.66
N TYR A 262 12.20 -1.27 1.38
CA TYR A 262 13.62 -0.92 1.34
C TYR A 262 13.94 0.51 1.84
N SER A 263 14.57 0.56 2.99
CA SER A 263 14.76 1.75 3.85
C SER A 263 15.77 2.81 3.37
N GLU A 264 16.27 2.75 2.14
CA GLU A 264 17.26 3.71 1.64
C GLU A 264 16.62 4.88 0.89
N PHE A 265 15.67 5.60 1.50
CA PHE A 265 15.05 6.77 0.89
C PHE A 265 15.41 8.11 1.55
N THR A 266 16.43 8.12 2.41
CA THR A 266 16.91 9.35 3.08
C THR A 266 17.31 10.46 2.12
N ASP A 267 17.77 10.09 0.95
CA ASP A 267 18.17 10.99 -0.12
C ASP A 267 17.01 11.64 -0.89
N ILE A 268 15.78 11.09 -0.77
CA ILE A 268 14.56 11.62 -1.38
C ILE A 268 13.46 11.95 -0.36
N ILE A 269 13.83 12.15 0.89
CA ILE A 269 12.88 12.34 2.00
C ILE A 269 11.90 13.50 1.75
N ARG A 270 12.34 14.58 1.13
CA ARG A 270 11.47 15.71 0.79
C ARG A 270 10.47 15.35 -0.30
N ALA A 271 10.90 14.61 -1.31
CA ALA A 271 10.00 14.14 -2.35
C ALA A 271 8.91 13.19 -1.77
N ILE A 272 9.28 12.39 -0.77
CA ILE A 272 8.33 11.53 -0.06
C ILE A 272 7.33 12.35 0.76
N ASP A 273 7.77 13.39 1.45
CA ASP A 273 6.86 14.31 2.16
C ASP A 273 5.92 15.03 1.18
N ASP A 274 6.42 15.37 -0.01
CA ASP A 274 5.66 15.99 -1.10
C ASP A 274 4.61 15.06 -1.74
N MET A 275 4.63 13.77 -1.45
CA MET A 275 3.54 12.84 -1.85
C MET A 275 2.22 13.20 -1.18
N ASP A 276 2.26 13.95 -0.09
CA ASP A 276 1.10 14.43 0.66
C ASP A 276 0.15 13.30 1.13
N ALA A 277 0.72 12.15 1.48
CA ALA A 277 -0.01 11.09 2.17
C ALA A 277 -0.30 11.50 3.63
N ASP A 278 -1.24 10.83 4.28
CA ASP A 278 -1.57 11.08 5.69
C ASP A 278 -0.70 10.24 6.62
N VAL A 279 -0.37 9.00 6.22
CA VAL A 279 0.48 8.06 6.97
C VAL A 279 1.45 7.37 6.03
N ILE A 280 2.72 7.32 6.39
CA ILE A 280 3.76 6.59 5.64
C ILE A 280 4.37 5.51 6.51
N THR A 281 4.32 4.26 6.04
CA THR A 281 5.00 3.13 6.66
C THR A 281 6.20 2.70 5.83
N PHE A 282 7.23 2.19 6.48
CA PHE A 282 8.45 1.74 5.81
C PHE A 282 9.20 0.70 6.63
N GLU A 283 10.08 -0.06 5.97
CA GLU A 283 10.97 -1.00 6.64
C GLU A 283 12.03 -0.24 7.45
N ALA A 284 12.15 -0.56 8.73
CA ALA A 284 13.06 0.12 9.63
C ALA A 284 13.83 -0.81 10.57
N SER A 285 13.42 -2.08 10.71
CA SER A 285 13.99 -2.99 11.70
C SER A 285 15.50 -3.28 11.50
N ARG A 286 15.97 -3.13 10.26
CA ARG A 286 17.39 -3.30 9.88
C ARG A 286 18.14 -1.99 9.71
N SER A 287 17.47 -0.84 9.81
CA SER A 287 18.11 0.46 9.69
C SER A 287 18.50 1.01 11.05
N ASP A 288 19.76 1.35 11.21
CA ASP A 288 20.30 1.99 12.41
C ASP A 288 19.83 3.46 12.48
N LEU A 289 18.67 3.74 13.02
CA LEU A 289 18.18 5.09 13.34
C LEU A 289 18.38 6.21 12.28
N LEU A 290 19.19 5.98 11.23
CA LEU A 290 19.54 6.97 10.21
C LEU A 290 18.31 7.55 9.51
N ILE A 291 17.34 6.69 9.19
CA ILE A 291 16.10 7.15 8.58
C ILE A 291 15.29 8.02 9.55
N LEU A 292 15.26 7.68 10.83
CA LEU A 292 14.55 8.43 11.86
C LEU A 292 15.21 9.79 12.10
N ASP A 293 16.55 9.84 12.10
CA ASP A 293 17.29 11.11 12.19
C ASP A 293 17.00 11.98 10.97
N SER A 294 16.95 11.38 9.77
CA SER A 294 16.60 12.10 8.53
C SER A 294 15.17 12.67 8.56
N LEU A 295 14.20 11.93 9.11
CA LEU A 295 12.83 12.42 9.28
C LEU A 295 12.81 13.67 10.19
N LYS A 296 13.52 13.62 11.30
CA LYS A 296 13.61 14.72 12.26
C LYS A 296 14.31 15.94 11.65
N GLU A 297 15.46 15.74 11.02
CA GLU A 297 16.27 16.82 10.41
C GLU A 297 15.52 17.53 9.27
N ASN A 298 14.72 16.80 8.49
CA ASN A 298 13.93 17.38 7.41
C ASN A 298 12.54 17.86 7.85
N HIS A 299 12.24 17.89 9.14
CA HIS A 299 10.96 18.34 9.69
C HIS A 299 9.76 17.62 9.03
N PHE A 300 9.88 16.32 8.86
CA PHE A 300 8.86 15.48 8.23
C PHE A 300 7.52 15.63 8.94
N LYS A 301 6.45 15.93 8.20
CA LYS A 301 5.16 16.35 8.76
C LYS A 301 4.17 15.20 8.90
N THR A 302 4.24 14.22 8.00
CA THR A 302 3.31 13.10 7.90
C THR A 302 3.42 12.19 9.12
N GLU A 303 2.34 11.53 9.51
CA GLU A 303 2.41 10.44 10.49
C GLU A 303 3.20 9.26 9.90
N VAL A 304 3.94 8.57 10.74
CA VAL A 304 4.88 7.53 10.30
C VAL A 304 4.75 6.24 11.07
N GLY A 305 4.93 5.12 10.37
CA GLY A 305 5.00 3.77 10.93
C GLY A 305 6.29 3.07 10.51
N PRO A 306 7.42 3.33 11.20
CA PRO A 306 8.61 2.55 10.99
C PRO A 306 8.39 1.11 11.45
N GLY A 307 8.76 0.11 10.65
CA GLY A 307 8.59 -1.29 11.00
C GLY A 307 9.30 -1.66 12.30
N VAL A 308 8.63 -2.41 13.16
CA VAL A 308 9.15 -2.77 14.49
C VAL A 308 9.82 -4.13 14.53
N TYR A 309 9.62 -4.97 13.52
CA TYR A 309 10.32 -6.26 13.38
C TYR A 309 10.48 -6.70 11.92
N ASP A 310 11.54 -7.47 11.67
CA ASP A 310 11.87 -8.04 10.36
C ASP A 310 10.93 -9.20 10.02
N ILE A 311 10.20 -9.06 8.91
CA ILE A 311 9.26 -10.09 8.44
C ILE A 311 9.96 -11.26 7.72
N HIS A 312 11.23 -11.11 7.32
CA HIS A 312 11.99 -12.14 6.63
C HIS A 312 12.61 -13.16 7.59
N SER A 313 12.74 -12.80 8.87
CA SER A 313 13.15 -13.73 9.92
C SER A 313 11.94 -14.51 10.45
N PRO A 314 12.02 -15.85 10.56
CA PRO A 314 10.94 -16.65 11.17
C PRO A 314 10.84 -16.46 12.69
N ARG A 315 11.79 -15.77 13.30
CA ARG A 315 11.82 -15.50 14.73
C ARG A 315 10.65 -14.60 15.15
N VAL A 316 10.04 -14.96 16.27
CA VAL A 316 9.02 -14.13 16.90
C VAL A 316 9.72 -13.15 17.86
N PRO A 317 9.62 -11.82 17.64
CA PRO A 317 10.20 -10.85 18.56
C PRO A 317 9.43 -10.85 19.89
N SER A 318 10.12 -10.59 20.99
CA SER A 318 9.47 -10.43 22.30
C SER A 318 8.72 -9.08 22.40
N VAL A 319 7.84 -8.95 23.36
CA VAL A 319 7.16 -7.68 23.68
C VAL A 319 8.18 -6.60 24.04
N GLU A 320 9.19 -6.97 24.84
CA GLU A 320 10.26 -6.07 25.28
C GLU A 320 11.11 -5.56 24.10
N GLU A 321 11.41 -6.44 23.15
CA GLU A 321 12.16 -6.05 21.94
C GLU A 321 11.39 -5.04 21.10
N ILE A 322 10.09 -5.27 20.90
CA ILE A 322 9.23 -4.35 20.14
C ILE A 322 9.09 -3.04 20.89
N LYS A 323 8.87 -3.09 22.21
CA LYS A 323 8.77 -1.89 23.06
C LYS A 323 10.05 -1.06 23.01
N ALA A 324 11.23 -1.70 23.11
CA ALA A 324 12.51 -1.02 23.01
C ALA A 324 12.70 -0.34 21.62
N ALA A 325 12.27 -0.98 20.53
CA ALA A 325 12.27 -0.37 19.21
C ALA A 325 11.39 0.87 19.14
N LEU A 326 10.18 0.80 19.69
CA LEU A 326 9.24 1.94 19.75
C LEU A 326 9.78 3.09 20.62
N GLU A 327 10.40 2.79 21.76
CA GLU A 327 11.04 3.80 22.62
C GLU A 327 12.15 4.55 21.90
N LYS A 328 12.96 3.84 21.09
CA LYS A 328 13.96 4.49 20.22
C LYS A 328 13.31 5.40 19.18
N MET A 329 12.23 4.96 18.54
CA MET A 329 11.48 5.77 17.59
C MET A 329 10.94 7.05 18.24
N LEU A 330 10.43 6.96 19.45
CA LEU A 330 9.90 8.09 20.23
C LEU A 330 10.95 9.14 20.59
N THR A 331 12.24 8.82 20.53
CA THR A 331 13.31 9.83 20.67
C THR A 331 13.39 10.79 19.47
N ARG A 332 12.78 10.45 18.33
CA ARG A 332 12.80 11.23 17.08
C ARG A 332 11.42 11.61 16.56
N ILE A 333 10.40 10.81 16.88
CA ILE A 333 9.03 10.95 16.39
C ILE A 333 8.13 11.30 17.57
N ALA A 334 7.30 12.34 17.41
CA ALA A 334 6.32 12.70 18.42
C ALA A 334 5.28 11.58 18.61
N PRO A 335 4.83 11.32 19.84
CA PRO A 335 3.89 10.22 20.11
C PRO A 335 2.63 10.22 19.25
N GLU A 336 2.08 11.40 18.99
CA GLU A 336 0.88 11.59 18.16
C GLU A 336 1.08 11.30 16.67
N LYS A 337 2.35 11.12 16.23
CA LYS A 337 2.71 10.83 14.86
C LYS A 337 3.07 9.36 14.60
N LEU A 338 3.22 8.56 15.64
CA LEU A 338 3.76 7.20 15.55
C LEU A 338 2.67 6.15 15.38
N TRP A 339 2.76 5.39 14.31
CA TRP A 339 2.03 4.14 14.05
C TRP A 339 2.89 2.93 14.36
N VAL A 340 2.25 1.81 14.71
CA VAL A 340 2.91 0.56 15.10
C VAL A 340 2.54 -0.54 14.11
N ASN A 341 3.50 -1.03 13.36
CA ASN A 341 3.31 -2.00 12.29
C ASN A 341 4.59 -2.83 12.05
N PRO A 342 4.46 -4.03 11.39
CA PRO A 342 5.62 -4.77 10.89
C PRO A 342 6.39 -4.00 9.81
N ASP A 343 7.57 -4.49 9.45
CA ASP A 343 8.37 -3.93 8.37
C ASP A 343 7.67 -3.94 7.02
N CYS A 344 7.01 -5.04 6.67
CA CYS A 344 6.37 -5.22 5.36
C CYS A 344 5.20 -6.21 5.44
N GLY A 345 4.63 -6.55 4.29
CA GLY A 345 3.59 -7.57 4.18
C GLY A 345 4.02 -8.95 4.67
N LEU A 346 3.08 -9.74 5.15
CA LEU A 346 3.33 -10.99 5.89
C LEU A 346 3.13 -12.26 5.05
N LYS A 347 2.97 -12.14 3.74
CA LYS A 347 2.60 -13.25 2.86
C LYS A 347 3.60 -14.42 2.83
N THR A 348 4.86 -14.17 3.15
CA THR A 348 5.93 -15.18 3.13
C THR A 348 6.17 -15.85 4.47
N ARG A 349 5.50 -15.39 5.52
CA ARG A 349 5.60 -15.96 6.86
C ARG A 349 4.62 -17.12 7.06
N GLY A 350 4.87 -17.95 8.07
CA GLY A 350 3.92 -18.94 8.54
C GLY A 350 2.82 -18.32 9.43
N VAL A 351 1.71 -19.00 9.56
CA VAL A 351 0.58 -18.52 10.37
C VAL A 351 0.95 -18.41 11.87
N PRO A 352 1.59 -19.42 12.52
CA PRO A 352 1.89 -19.35 13.94
C PRO A 352 2.77 -18.16 14.32
N GLU A 353 3.88 -17.94 13.62
CA GLU A 353 4.78 -16.82 13.90
C GLU A 353 4.16 -15.47 13.55
N THR A 354 3.31 -15.41 12.52
CA THR A 354 2.57 -14.18 12.19
C THR A 354 1.65 -13.78 13.34
N VAL A 355 0.83 -14.70 13.84
CA VAL A 355 -0.12 -14.44 14.93
C VAL A 355 0.63 -14.07 16.22
N ALA A 356 1.66 -14.83 16.57
CA ALA A 356 2.45 -14.57 17.78
C ALA A 356 3.15 -13.21 17.73
N SER A 357 3.78 -12.86 16.60
CA SER A 357 4.46 -11.57 16.43
C SER A 357 3.48 -10.38 16.51
N LEU A 358 2.30 -10.49 15.92
CA LEU A 358 1.28 -9.44 15.98
C LEU A 358 0.67 -9.30 17.38
N LYS A 359 0.50 -10.38 18.13
CA LYS A 359 0.09 -10.31 19.55
C LYS A 359 1.11 -9.52 20.37
N HIS A 360 2.40 -9.79 20.20
CA HIS A 360 3.47 -9.07 20.89
C HIS A 360 3.54 -7.60 20.47
N LEU A 361 3.32 -7.30 19.20
CA LEU A 361 3.24 -5.94 18.67
C LEU A 361 2.11 -5.13 19.37
N VAL A 362 0.93 -5.70 19.44
CA VAL A 362 -0.23 -5.05 20.08
C VAL A 362 0.00 -4.88 21.57
N GLU A 363 0.57 -5.89 22.25
CA GLU A 363 0.87 -5.80 23.69
C GLU A 363 1.90 -4.71 23.97
N ALA A 364 2.98 -4.62 23.21
CA ALA A 364 3.97 -3.56 23.32
C ALA A 364 3.35 -2.16 23.17
N ALA A 365 2.47 -1.97 22.18
CA ALA A 365 1.74 -0.71 22.02
C ALA A 365 0.85 -0.39 23.22
N LYS A 366 0.15 -1.38 23.76
CA LYS A 366 -0.70 -1.22 24.95
C LYS A 366 0.10 -0.85 26.21
N GLU A 367 1.28 -1.44 26.40
CA GLU A 367 2.14 -1.09 27.52
C GLU A 367 2.61 0.36 27.43
N LEU A 368 3.10 0.78 26.26
CA LEU A 368 3.51 2.17 26.05
C LEU A 368 2.37 3.18 26.23
N ARG A 369 1.14 2.82 25.87
CA ARG A 369 -0.05 3.67 26.11
C ARG A 369 -0.33 3.93 27.59
N LYS A 370 0.10 3.05 28.49
CA LYS A 370 -0.06 3.23 29.92
C LYS A 370 0.97 4.18 30.52
N GLU A 371 2.07 4.38 29.80
CA GLU A 371 3.20 5.23 30.22
C GLU A 371 3.12 6.63 29.60
N ALA A 372 2.30 6.82 28.56
CA ALA A 372 2.08 8.08 27.85
C ALA A 372 0.91 8.87 28.45
#